data_f9b372cdb87fe16ac36b0093255ea765
#
_entry.id   f9b372cdb87fe16ac36b0093255ea765
#
_cell.length_a   1.000
_cell.length_b   1.000
_cell.length_c   1.000
_cell.angle_alpha   90.00
_cell.angle_beta   90.00
_cell.angle_gamma   90.00
#
_symmetry.space_group_name_H-M   'P 1'
#
loop_
_entity.id
_entity.type
_entity.pdbx_description
1 polymer ?
#
loop_
_entity_poly.entity_id
_entity_poly.type
_entity_poly.pdbx_seq_one_letter_code
_entity_poly.pdbx_strand_id
1 'polypeptide(L)'
;MVARFDGRNPRVERVARDLSSKLVTLIVDDQREAIRGVIEDGVAAGRGPRDTALSIVGRVNKATGKREGGIVGLNAPQTKAWLRAGDELDNLDTAYFERKLRDKRFDPMVRKAIEAGRPLSKADRERVLNRYSGRLLKHRGEMIARTETIASLNAGRQEGIMQLIDAGNITEDQVVKVWDSGGPDGRTRDTHLAMEGQRKRLAEPFTTPTGARLMHPGDATLGAPGSETINCRCVLRFDIDFYRGLK
;
A
#
# COMPACT_ATOMS: atom_id res chain seq x y z
N MET A 1 -22.82 -26.58 -14.56
CA MET A 1 -22.09 -25.71 -15.50
C MET A 1 -20.92 -25.10 -14.79
N VAL A 2 -19.68 -25.25 -15.27
CA VAL A 2 -18.49 -24.64 -14.63
C VAL A 2 -18.20 -23.36 -15.38
N ALA A 3 -18.52 -22.20 -14.80
CA ALA A 3 -18.13 -20.92 -15.34
C ALA A 3 -16.60 -20.76 -15.19
N ARG A 4 -15.88 -20.61 -16.29
CA ARG A 4 -14.44 -20.33 -16.29
C ARG A 4 -14.23 -18.84 -16.58
N PHE A 5 -13.52 -18.17 -15.70
CA PHE A 5 -13.03 -16.82 -15.94
C PHE A 5 -12.01 -16.83 -17.09
N ASP A 6 -12.29 -16.03 -18.12
CA ASP A 6 -11.37 -15.87 -19.26
C ASP A 6 -10.46 -14.64 -19.03
N GLY A 7 -9.25 -14.90 -18.58
CA GLY A 7 -8.22 -13.87 -18.35
C GLY A 7 -7.68 -13.22 -19.63
N ARG A 8 -8.00 -13.76 -20.82
CA ARG A 8 -7.62 -13.20 -22.13
C ARG A 8 -8.72 -12.33 -22.75
N ASN A 9 -9.83 -12.14 -22.03
CA ASN A 9 -10.88 -11.24 -22.47
C ASN A 9 -10.33 -9.80 -22.59
N PRO A 10 -10.54 -9.07 -23.70
CA PRO A 10 -10.04 -7.71 -23.91
C PRO A 10 -10.44 -6.71 -22.82
N ARG A 11 -11.58 -6.91 -22.15
CA ARG A 11 -11.99 -6.07 -21.00
C ARG A 11 -11.10 -6.30 -19.78
N VAL A 12 -10.76 -7.56 -19.48
CA VAL A 12 -9.84 -7.91 -18.38
C VAL A 12 -8.45 -7.32 -18.61
N GLU A 13 -7.93 -7.47 -19.84
CA GLU A 13 -6.64 -6.91 -20.23
C GLU A 13 -6.61 -5.38 -20.11
N ARG A 14 -7.69 -4.70 -20.51
CA ARG A 14 -7.82 -3.24 -20.37
C ARG A 14 -7.80 -2.81 -18.92
N VAL A 15 -8.61 -3.44 -18.07
CA VAL A 15 -8.66 -3.13 -16.62
C VAL A 15 -7.28 -3.34 -15.97
N ALA A 16 -6.60 -4.43 -16.27
CA ALA A 16 -5.27 -4.72 -15.76
C ALA A 16 -4.23 -3.67 -16.23
N ARG A 17 -4.29 -3.25 -17.49
CA ARG A 17 -3.39 -2.22 -18.05
C ARG A 17 -3.61 -0.86 -17.42
N ASP A 18 -4.86 -0.44 -17.25
CA ASP A 18 -5.22 0.85 -16.67
C ASP A 18 -4.80 0.94 -15.20
N LEU A 19 -5.00 -0.12 -14.42
CA LEU A 19 -4.54 -0.21 -13.03
C LEU A 19 -3.01 -0.10 -12.95
N SER A 20 -2.29 -0.86 -13.79
CA SER A 20 -0.82 -0.84 -13.83
C SER A 20 -0.26 0.54 -14.20
N SER A 21 -0.87 1.22 -15.18
CA SER A 21 -0.43 2.55 -15.63
C SER A 21 -0.60 3.61 -14.55
N LYS A 22 -1.74 3.62 -13.85
CA LYS A 22 -1.99 4.53 -12.73
C LYS A 22 -0.99 4.32 -11.58
N LEU A 23 -0.71 3.06 -11.25
CA LEU A 23 0.24 2.72 -10.19
C LEU A 23 1.65 3.20 -10.52
N VAL A 24 2.12 2.99 -11.76
CA VAL A 24 3.46 3.46 -12.21
C VAL A 24 3.57 4.97 -12.08
N THR A 25 2.55 5.73 -12.51
CA THR A 25 2.57 7.19 -12.40
C THR A 25 2.66 7.65 -10.94
N LEU A 26 1.85 7.09 -10.06
CA LEU A 26 1.87 7.43 -8.62
C LEU A 26 3.23 7.12 -7.97
N ILE A 27 3.84 5.99 -8.31
CA ILE A 27 5.17 5.61 -7.80
C ILE A 27 6.24 6.61 -8.26
N VAL A 28 6.19 7.05 -9.51
CA VAL A 28 7.17 7.99 -10.07
C VAL A 28 7.06 9.36 -9.40
N ASP A 29 5.86 9.89 -9.20
CA ASP A 29 5.64 11.18 -8.56
C ASP A 29 6.04 11.17 -7.09
N ASP A 30 5.68 10.12 -6.34
CA ASP A 30 6.13 9.88 -4.97
C ASP A 30 7.66 9.86 -4.85
N GLN A 31 8.34 9.25 -5.83
CA GLN A 31 9.80 9.18 -5.83
C GLN A 31 10.44 10.54 -6.06
N ARG A 32 9.90 11.35 -6.97
CA ARG A 32 10.38 12.71 -7.22
C ARG A 32 10.25 13.59 -5.98
N GLU A 33 9.12 13.51 -5.29
CA GLU A 33 8.88 14.25 -4.06
C GLU A 33 9.83 13.81 -2.94
N ALA A 34 10.04 12.51 -2.78
CA ALA A 34 10.97 11.96 -1.79
C ALA A 34 12.41 12.44 -2.01
N ILE A 35 12.89 12.42 -3.27
CA ILE A 35 14.24 12.90 -3.63
C ILE A 35 14.38 14.39 -3.37
N ARG A 36 13.37 15.19 -3.74
CA ARG A 36 13.35 16.64 -3.49
C ARG A 36 13.49 16.93 -2.01
N GLY A 37 12.70 16.27 -1.16
CA GLY A 37 12.75 16.46 0.30
C GLY A 37 14.14 16.17 0.89
N VAL A 38 14.85 15.15 0.41
CA VAL A 38 16.22 14.85 0.88
C VAL A 38 17.23 15.90 0.43
N ILE A 39 17.07 16.46 -0.77
CA ILE A 39 17.95 17.53 -1.28
C ILE A 39 17.75 18.78 -0.42
N GLU A 40 16.51 19.19 -0.20
CA GLU A 40 16.15 20.37 0.62
C GLU A 40 16.70 20.25 2.04
N ASP A 41 16.50 19.10 2.69
CA ASP A 41 17.03 18.81 4.01
C ASP A 41 18.56 18.79 4.02
N GLY A 42 19.20 18.23 2.98
CA GLY A 42 20.65 18.25 2.82
C GLY A 42 21.22 19.65 2.75
N VAL A 43 20.57 20.54 2.00
CA VAL A 43 20.97 21.96 1.88
C VAL A 43 20.78 22.69 3.21
N ALA A 44 19.61 22.53 3.86
CA ALA A 44 19.31 23.15 5.15
C ALA A 44 20.31 22.73 6.25
N ALA A 45 20.74 21.46 6.24
CA ALA A 45 21.70 20.91 7.19
C ALA A 45 23.17 21.16 6.80
N GLY A 46 23.46 21.89 5.71
CA GLY A 46 24.83 22.16 5.24
C GLY A 46 25.58 20.89 4.79
N ARG A 47 24.88 19.81 4.44
CA ARG A 47 25.50 18.56 3.95
C ARG A 47 26.06 18.75 2.55
N GLY A 48 27.26 18.22 2.30
CA GLY A 48 27.88 18.28 0.98
C GLY A 48 27.09 17.43 -0.06
N PRO A 49 27.20 17.76 -1.35
CA PRO A 49 26.46 17.06 -2.42
C PRO A 49 26.68 15.55 -2.43
N ARG A 50 27.89 15.09 -2.07
CA ARG A 50 28.23 13.66 -2.02
C ARG A 50 27.45 12.94 -0.91
N ASP A 51 27.34 13.53 0.28
CA ASP A 51 26.64 12.93 1.40
C ASP A 51 25.12 12.91 1.13
N THR A 52 24.59 13.98 0.53
CA THR A 52 23.20 14.04 0.08
C THR A 52 22.90 12.96 -0.98
N ALA A 53 23.79 12.80 -1.97
CA ALA A 53 23.65 11.75 -2.98
C ALA A 53 23.67 10.34 -2.36
N LEU A 54 24.52 10.09 -1.37
CA LEU A 54 24.57 8.82 -0.66
C LEU A 54 23.31 8.58 0.21
N SER A 55 22.70 9.64 0.74
CA SER A 55 21.39 9.55 1.41
C SER A 55 20.27 9.16 0.44
N ILE A 56 20.37 9.56 -0.82
CA ILE A 56 19.40 9.19 -1.86
C ILE A 56 19.61 7.74 -2.31
N VAL A 57 20.83 7.39 -2.77
CA VAL A 57 21.08 6.11 -3.45
C VAL A 57 21.59 4.99 -2.55
N GLY A 58 21.90 5.27 -1.29
CA GLY A 58 22.53 4.30 -0.38
C GLY A 58 24.02 4.10 -0.63
N ARG A 59 24.65 3.22 0.15
CA ARG A 59 26.09 2.88 0.08
C ARG A 59 26.27 1.44 -0.41
N VAL A 60 27.36 1.19 -1.11
CA VAL A 60 27.71 -0.18 -1.49
C VAL A 60 28.23 -0.92 -0.26
N ASN A 61 27.59 -2.03 0.10
CA ASN A 61 28.09 -2.95 1.08
C ASN A 61 29.28 -3.72 0.50
N LYS A 62 30.45 -3.54 1.08
CA LYS A 62 31.69 -4.15 0.59
C LYS A 62 31.68 -5.69 0.68
N ALA A 63 30.94 -6.27 1.61
CA ALA A 63 30.87 -7.72 1.78
C ALA A 63 29.94 -8.39 0.75
N THR A 64 28.86 -7.70 0.35
CA THR A 64 27.84 -8.27 -0.56
C THR A 64 27.92 -7.70 -1.98
N GLY A 65 28.66 -6.62 -2.19
CA GLY A 65 28.70 -5.86 -3.43
C GLY A 65 27.39 -5.14 -3.80
N LYS A 66 26.36 -5.28 -2.98
CA LYS A 66 25.04 -4.69 -3.22
C LYS A 66 24.91 -3.31 -2.57
N ARG A 67 24.09 -2.47 -3.17
CA ARG A 67 23.75 -1.17 -2.60
C ARG A 67 22.70 -1.34 -1.55
N GLU A 68 22.92 -0.77 -0.36
CA GLU A 68 22.03 -0.88 0.80
C GLU A 68 21.74 0.51 1.37
N GLY A 69 20.55 0.68 1.95
CA GLY A 69 20.10 1.93 2.55
C GLY A 69 19.69 2.99 1.52
N GLY A 70 19.71 4.24 1.96
CA GLY A 70 19.18 5.35 1.18
C GLY A 70 17.65 5.36 1.13
N ILE A 71 17.10 6.24 0.30
CA ILE A 71 15.64 6.44 0.17
C ILE A 71 15.07 6.00 -1.17
N VAL A 72 15.89 5.50 -2.08
CA VAL A 72 15.41 5.03 -3.39
C VAL A 72 14.33 3.96 -3.17
N GLY A 73 13.12 4.24 -3.66
CA GLY A 73 11.94 3.40 -3.46
C GLY A 73 11.06 3.78 -2.27
N LEU A 74 11.47 4.66 -1.36
CA LEU A 74 10.60 5.26 -0.35
C LEU A 74 9.70 6.34 -0.98
N ASN A 75 8.49 6.51 -0.44
CA ASN A 75 7.65 7.67 -0.75
C ASN A 75 7.95 8.85 0.19
N ALA A 76 7.37 10.03 -0.07
CA ALA A 76 7.63 11.23 0.71
C ALA A 76 7.34 11.06 2.21
N PRO A 77 6.20 10.49 2.67
CA PRO A 77 5.98 10.20 4.08
C PRO A 77 7.01 9.28 4.72
N GLN A 78 7.45 8.24 4.00
CA GLN A 78 8.48 7.31 4.49
C GLN A 78 9.85 7.97 4.57
N THR A 79 10.19 8.81 3.60
CA THR A 79 11.41 9.61 3.60
C THR A 79 11.45 10.55 4.80
N LYS A 80 10.36 11.27 5.06
CA LYS A 80 10.21 12.12 6.24
C LYS A 80 10.35 11.32 7.55
N ALA A 81 9.78 10.12 7.61
CA ALA A 81 9.93 9.24 8.76
C ALA A 81 11.39 8.76 8.95
N TRP A 82 12.11 8.51 7.85
CA TRP A 82 13.52 8.11 7.87
C TRP A 82 14.43 9.27 8.33
N LEU A 83 14.23 10.50 7.81
CA LEU A 83 14.94 11.70 8.24
C LEU A 83 14.76 11.95 9.73
N ARG A 84 13.50 11.98 10.20
CA ARG A 84 13.20 12.16 11.63
C ARG A 84 13.82 11.08 12.51
N ALA A 85 13.90 9.84 12.06
CA ALA A 85 14.61 8.79 12.81
C ALA A 85 16.11 9.10 12.94
N GLY A 86 16.71 9.72 11.92
CA GLY A 86 18.09 10.20 11.98
C GLY A 86 18.27 11.30 13.01
N ASP A 87 17.41 12.31 13.01
CA ASP A 87 17.42 13.41 13.96
C ASP A 87 17.22 12.93 15.41
N GLU A 88 16.29 12.01 15.63
CA GLU A 88 16.05 11.40 16.96
C GLU A 88 17.28 10.66 17.50
N LEU A 89 17.98 9.91 16.64
CA LEU A 89 19.21 9.23 17.02
C LEU A 89 20.35 10.21 17.34
N ASP A 90 20.46 11.31 16.58
CA ASP A 90 21.48 12.33 16.78
C ASP A 90 21.24 13.16 18.04
N ASN A 91 19.96 13.43 18.35
CA ASN A 91 19.53 14.20 19.52
C ASN A 91 19.29 13.35 20.77
N LEU A 92 19.57 12.04 20.72
CA LEU A 92 19.35 11.11 21.86
C LEU A 92 17.88 11.07 22.30
N ASP A 93 16.95 11.24 21.36
CA ASP A 93 15.52 11.33 21.63
C ASP A 93 14.90 9.93 21.77
N THR A 94 14.19 9.70 22.87
CA THR A 94 13.46 8.45 23.14
C THR A 94 12.28 8.21 22.20
N ALA A 95 11.80 9.23 21.47
CA ALA A 95 10.78 9.12 20.45
C ALA A 95 11.14 8.09 19.34
N TYR A 96 12.45 7.82 19.14
CA TYR A 96 12.90 6.73 18.27
C TYR A 96 12.25 5.39 18.61
N PHE A 97 12.00 5.09 19.89
CA PHE A 97 11.41 3.82 20.31
C PHE A 97 9.92 3.67 20.01
N GLU A 98 9.22 4.76 19.66
CA GLU A 98 7.82 4.74 19.23
C GLU A 98 7.66 4.28 17.76
N ARG A 99 8.74 4.21 17.01
CA ARG A 99 8.74 3.82 15.60
C ARG A 99 8.45 2.33 15.43
N LYS A 100 7.24 1.99 14.95
CA LYS A 100 6.77 0.59 14.81
C LYS A 100 7.66 -0.27 13.90
N LEU A 101 8.24 0.33 12.84
CA LEU A 101 9.06 -0.37 11.86
C LEU A 101 10.57 -0.33 12.19
N ARG A 102 11.00 0.22 13.34
CA ARG A 102 12.42 0.14 13.76
C ARG A 102 12.85 -1.31 13.94
N ASP A 103 14.11 -1.59 13.77
CA ASP A 103 14.67 -2.91 14.09
C ASP A 103 15.01 -2.98 15.58
N LYS A 104 14.15 -3.61 16.36
CA LYS A 104 14.28 -3.72 17.84
C LYS A 104 15.60 -4.36 18.30
N ARG A 105 16.34 -5.04 17.43
CA ARG A 105 17.65 -5.61 17.76
C ARG A 105 18.69 -4.52 18.06
N PHE A 106 18.48 -3.30 17.57
CA PHE A 106 19.33 -2.17 17.85
C PHE A 106 18.91 -1.36 19.10
N ASP A 107 17.74 -1.65 19.68
CA ASP A 107 17.22 -0.92 20.85
C ASP A 107 18.22 -0.89 22.01
N PRO A 108 18.92 -2.00 22.39
CA PRO A 108 19.90 -1.95 23.48
C PRO A 108 21.06 -0.98 23.21
N MET A 109 21.54 -0.94 21.97
CA MET A 109 22.63 -0.04 21.57
C MET A 109 22.17 1.44 21.62
N VAL A 110 20.97 1.72 21.12
CA VAL A 110 20.40 3.08 21.16
C VAL A 110 20.15 3.52 22.61
N ARG A 111 19.59 2.65 23.48
CA ARG A 111 19.41 2.96 24.91
C ARG A 111 20.71 3.31 25.58
N LYS A 112 21.75 2.51 25.37
CA LYS A 112 23.08 2.76 25.94
C LYS A 112 23.66 4.11 25.49
N ALA A 113 23.43 4.52 24.24
CA ALA A 113 23.86 5.82 23.73
C ALA A 113 23.14 6.96 24.44
N ILE A 114 21.81 6.85 24.63
CA ILE A 114 20.98 7.83 25.34
C ILE A 114 21.40 7.94 26.80
N GLU A 115 21.55 6.82 27.52
CA GLU A 115 21.98 6.77 28.91
C GLU A 115 23.39 7.38 29.14
N ALA A 116 24.28 7.16 28.17
CA ALA A 116 25.62 7.72 28.19
C ALA A 116 25.70 9.20 27.77
N GLY A 117 24.59 9.79 27.26
CA GLY A 117 24.57 11.14 26.71
C GLY A 117 25.49 11.32 25.50
N ARG A 118 25.77 10.25 24.77
CA ARG A 118 26.67 10.25 23.59
C ARG A 118 25.98 9.66 22.39
N PRO A 119 25.86 10.41 21.28
CA PRO A 119 25.31 9.90 20.03
C PRO A 119 26.04 8.64 19.55
N LEU A 120 25.32 7.83 18.75
CA LEU A 120 25.89 6.66 18.09
C LEU A 120 27.09 7.05 17.21
N SER A 121 28.04 6.13 17.04
CA SER A 121 29.06 6.29 16.00
C SER A 121 28.38 6.46 14.62
N LYS A 122 29.05 7.17 13.69
CA LYS A 122 28.53 7.32 12.31
C LYS A 122 28.19 5.97 11.68
N ALA A 123 29.02 4.95 11.90
CA ALA A 123 28.82 3.60 11.37
C ALA A 123 27.60 2.91 11.97
N ASP A 124 27.38 3.05 13.28
CA ASP A 124 26.22 2.44 13.96
C ASP A 124 24.93 3.15 13.59
N ARG A 125 24.94 4.48 13.54
CA ARG A 125 23.82 5.27 13.06
C ARG A 125 23.41 4.86 11.64
N GLU A 126 24.37 4.79 10.71
CA GLU A 126 24.11 4.36 9.34
C GLU A 126 23.52 2.95 9.30
N ARG A 127 24.02 2.03 10.09
CA ARG A 127 23.52 0.65 10.18
C ARG A 127 22.06 0.61 10.65
N VAL A 128 21.70 1.37 11.65
CA VAL A 128 20.34 1.50 12.18
C VAL A 128 19.40 2.07 11.11
N LEU A 129 19.79 3.19 10.48
CA LEU A 129 18.97 3.87 9.47
C LEU A 129 18.84 3.04 8.18
N ASN A 130 19.88 2.34 7.76
CA ASN A 130 19.82 1.44 6.60
C ASN A 130 18.84 0.30 6.84
N ARG A 131 18.81 -0.25 8.06
CA ARG A 131 17.87 -1.31 8.40
C ARG A 131 16.44 -0.78 8.49
N TYR A 132 16.26 0.43 8.99
CA TYR A 132 14.97 1.08 9.06
C TYR A 132 14.42 1.38 7.66
N SER A 133 15.22 1.93 6.74
CA SER A 133 14.79 2.17 5.37
C SER A 133 14.41 0.87 4.64
N GLY A 134 15.17 -0.21 4.83
CA GLY A 134 14.85 -1.52 4.28
C GLY A 134 13.51 -2.07 4.77
N ARG A 135 13.14 -1.83 6.04
CA ARG A 135 11.82 -2.20 6.59
C ARG A 135 10.69 -1.33 6.06
N LEU A 136 10.94 -0.03 5.87
CA LEU A 136 9.98 0.88 5.24
C LEU A 136 9.69 0.44 3.79
N LEU A 137 10.73 0.11 3.01
CA LEU A 137 10.60 -0.41 1.65
C LEU A 137 9.80 -1.71 1.60
N LYS A 138 10.14 -2.67 2.48
CA LYS A 138 9.41 -3.94 2.56
C LYS A 138 7.93 -3.70 2.87
N HIS A 139 7.64 -2.87 3.86
CA HIS A 139 6.27 -2.52 4.23
C HIS A 139 5.51 -1.85 3.08
N ARG A 140 6.16 -0.94 2.33
CA ARG A 140 5.58 -0.33 1.13
C ARG A 140 5.25 -1.39 0.07
N GLY A 141 6.21 -2.27 -0.24
CA GLY A 141 6.00 -3.36 -1.20
C GLY A 141 4.85 -4.27 -0.82
N GLU A 142 4.74 -4.66 0.45
CA GLU A 142 3.64 -5.47 0.96
C GLU A 142 2.28 -4.76 0.87
N MET A 143 2.24 -3.44 1.15
CA MET A 143 1.01 -2.64 1.01
C MET A 143 0.57 -2.53 -0.45
N ILE A 144 1.49 -2.20 -1.36
CA ILE A 144 1.20 -2.10 -2.79
C ILE A 144 0.69 -3.45 -3.31
N ALA A 145 1.45 -4.53 -3.07
CA ALA A 145 1.08 -5.86 -3.53
C ALA A 145 -0.32 -6.27 -3.05
N ARG A 146 -0.65 -6.04 -1.78
CA ARG A 146 -1.98 -6.36 -1.25
C ARG A 146 -3.07 -5.51 -1.88
N THR A 147 -2.86 -4.20 -2.00
CA THR A 147 -3.84 -3.27 -2.56
C THR A 147 -4.18 -3.67 -3.99
N GLU A 148 -3.16 -3.87 -4.83
CA GLU A 148 -3.34 -4.22 -6.23
C GLU A 148 -3.93 -5.62 -6.41
N THR A 149 -3.49 -6.60 -5.62
CA THR A 149 -4.03 -7.97 -5.68
C THR A 149 -5.52 -7.97 -5.34
N ILE A 150 -5.93 -7.31 -4.26
CA ILE A 150 -7.35 -7.28 -3.86
C ILE A 150 -8.20 -6.53 -4.87
N ALA A 151 -7.73 -5.38 -5.35
CA ALA A 151 -8.44 -4.62 -6.38
C ALA A 151 -8.62 -5.45 -7.66
N SER A 152 -7.55 -6.09 -8.14
CA SER A 152 -7.57 -6.92 -9.35
C SER A 152 -8.45 -8.17 -9.20
N LEU A 153 -8.40 -8.85 -8.05
CA LEU A 153 -9.25 -10.02 -7.79
C LEU A 153 -10.73 -9.65 -7.77
N ASN A 154 -11.10 -8.52 -7.14
CA ASN A 154 -12.48 -8.08 -7.08
C ASN A 154 -12.99 -7.57 -8.43
N ALA A 155 -12.15 -6.83 -9.17
CA ALA A 155 -12.45 -6.45 -10.55
C ALA A 155 -12.65 -7.67 -11.46
N GLY A 156 -11.76 -8.67 -11.34
CA GLY A 156 -11.86 -9.93 -12.09
C GLY A 156 -13.12 -10.73 -11.74
N ARG A 157 -13.55 -10.75 -10.48
CA ARG A 157 -14.82 -11.35 -10.09
C ARG A 157 -16.01 -10.66 -10.73
N GLN A 158 -16.02 -9.33 -10.71
CA GLN A 158 -17.09 -8.56 -11.38
C GLN A 158 -17.11 -8.82 -12.88
N GLU A 159 -15.96 -8.82 -13.54
CA GLU A 159 -15.84 -9.13 -14.95
C GLU A 159 -16.30 -10.56 -15.29
N GLY A 160 -15.99 -11.55 -14.42
CA GLY A 160 -16.47 -12.92 -14.57
C GLY A 160 -18.00 -13.03 -14.59
N ILE A 161 -18.70 -12.25 -13.75
CA ILE A 161 -20.17 -12.17 -13.77
C ILE A 161 -20.67 -11.52 -15.07
N MET A 162 -20.01 -10.44 -15.52
CA MET A 162 -20.38 -9.79 -16.78
C MET A 162 -20.23 -10.74 -17.99
N GLN A 163 -19.20 -11.58 -18.00
CA GLN A 163 -19.03 -12.60 -19.05
C GLN A 163 -20.14 -13.65 -19.03
N LEU A 164 -20.64 -14.04 -17.86
CA LEU A 164 -21.79 -14.96 -17.75
C LEU A 164 -23.08 -14.33 -18.27
N ILE A 165 -23.28 -13.04 -18.03
CA ILE A 165 -24.44 -12.29 -18.56
C ILE A 165 -24.34 -12.18 -20.08
N ASP A 166 -23.18 -11.77 -20.61
CA ASP A 166 -22.95 -11.63 -22.04
C ASP A 166 -23.13 -12.96 -22.80
N ALA A 167 -22.77 -14.08 -22.16
CA ALA A 167 -22.98 -15.42 -22.70
C ALA A 167 -24.43 -15.92 -22.57
N GLY A 168 -25.34 -15.14 -21.98
CA GLY A 168 -26.74 -15.52 -21.79
C GLY A 168 -26.95 -16.62 -20.72
N ASN A 169 -25.97 -16.91 -19.89
CA ASN A 169 -26.09 -17.93 -18.84
C ASN A 169 -26.93 -17.46 -17.63
N ILE A 170 -26.87 -16.16 -17.36
CA ILE A 170 -27.64 -15.47 -16.32
C ILE A 170 -28.05 -14.09 -16.83
N THR A 171 -29.01 -13.45 -16.17
CA THR A 171 -29.40 -12.06 -16.46
C THR A 171 -28.95 -11.11 -15.34
N GLU A 172 -28.82 -9.82 -15.64
CA GLU A 172 -28.36 -8.84 -14.65
C GLU A 172 -29.26 -8.75 -13.42
N ASP A 173 -30.57 -8.90 -13.61
CA ASP A 173 -31.56 -8.85 -12.53
C ASP A 173 -31.52 -10.07 -11.59
N GLN A 174 -30.91 -11.19 -12.06
CA GLN A 174 -30.66 -12.36 -11.21
C GLN A 174 -29.48 -12.17 -10.25
N VAL A 175 -28.65 -11.14 -10.43
CA VAL A 175 -27.39 -10.96 -9.69
C VAL A 175 -27.46 -9.80 -8.73
N VAL A 176 -27.05 -10.06 -7.49
CA VAL A 176 -26.82 -9.05 -6.45
C VAL A 176 -25.39 -9.17 -5.97
N LYS A 177 -24.65 -8.07 -5.99
CA LYS A 177 -23.31 -8.02 -5.42
C LYS A 177 -23.35 -7.69 -3.94
N VAL A 178 -22.47 -8.31 -3.17
CA VAL A 178 -22.44 -8.24 -1.70
C VAL A 178 -21.03 -7.88 -1.24
N TRP A 179 -20.93 -6.92 -0.33
CA TRP A 179 -19.68 -6.59 0.33
C TRP A 179 -19.39 -7.58 1.45
N ASP A 180 -18.25 -8.22 1.41
CA ASP A 180 -17.76 -9.14 2.43
C ASP A 180 -16.48 -8.58 3.05
N SER A 181 -16.56 -8.13 4.30
CA SER A 181 -15.42 -7.58 5.03
C SER A 181 -14.54 -8.66 5.67
N GLY A 182 -14.98 -9.90 5.69
CA GLY A 182 -14.35 -11.02 6.41
C GLY A 182 -14.54 -10.95 7.91
N GLY A 183 -15.38 -10.03 8.41
CA GLY A 183 -15.68 -9.85 9.82
C GLY A 183 -14.60 -9.13 10.63
N PRO A 184 -14.79 -9.00 11.95
CA PRO A 184 -13.92 -8.25 12.85
C PRO A 184 -12.65 -9.05 13.18
N ASP A 185 -11.60 -8.88 12.37
CA ASP A 185 -10.27 -9.51 12.57
C ASP A 185 -9.22 -8.58 13.23
N GLY A 186 -9.64 -7.38 13.68
CA GLY A 186 -8.77 -6.33 14.22
C GLY A 186 -7.88 -5.66 13.17
N ARG A 187 -8.03 -5.97 11.89
CA ARG A 187 -7.28 -5.40 10.78
C ARG A 187 -8.17 -4.75 9.74
N THR A 188 -9.45 -5.11 9.72
CA THR A 188 -10.47 -4.49 8.88
C THR A 188 -10.88 -3.17 9.52
N ARG A 189 -10.92 -2.11 8.74
CA ARG A 189 -11.29 -0.77 9.21
C ARG A 189 -12.78 -0.70 9.55
N ASP A 190 -13.15 0.14 10.51
CA ASP A 190 -14.53 0.26 10.99
C ASP A 190 -15.50 0.65 9.87
N THR A 191 -15.08 1.53 8.95
CA THR A 191 -15.89 1.92 7.78
C THR A 191 -16.25 0.72 6.90
N HIS A 192 -15.36 -0.25 6.75
CA HIS A 192 -15.60 -1.46 5.97
C HIS A 192 -16.34 -2.55 6.74
N LEU A 193 -16.14 -2.62 8.06
CA LEU A 193 -16.98 -3.49 8.91
C LEU A 193 -18.45 -3.07 8.88
N ALA A 194 -18.70 -1.76 8.87
CA ALA A 194 -20.07 -1.22 8.75
C ALA A 194 -20.73 -1.50 7.39
N MET A 195 -19.94 -1.90 6.39
CA MET A 195 -20.45 -2.29 5.05
C MET A 195 -20.74 -3.79 4.94
N GLU A 196 -20.41 -4.59 5.95
CA GLU A 196 -20.63 -6.04 5.92
C GLU A 196 -22.03 -6.39 5.48
N GLY A 197 -22.14 -7.27 4.48
CA GLY A 197 -23.42 -7.69 3.93
C GLY A 197 -24.17 -6.63 3.11
N GLN A 198 -23.60 -5.44 2.87
CA GLN A 198 -24.24 -4.44 2.01
C GLN A 198 -24.48 -5.04 0.62
N ARG A 199 -25.74 -4.96 0.15
CA ARG A 199 -26.20 -5.54 -1.12
C ARG A 199 -26.47 -4.45 -2.15
N LYS A 200 -26.01 -4.64 -3.40
CA LYS A 200 -26.18 -3.70 -4.50
C LYS A 200 -26.43 -4.43 -5.82
N ARG A 201 -27.10 -3.77 -6.77
CA ARG A 201 -27.13 -4.25 -8.17
C ARG A 201 -25.77 -4.07 -8.81
N LEU A 202 -25.51 -4.76 -9.92
CA LEU A 202 -24.18 -4.73 -10.55
C LEU A 202 -23.70 -3.33 -10.92
N ALA A 203 -24.60 -2.50 -11.48
CA ALA A 203 -24.27 -1.13 -11.88
C ALA A 203 -24.20 -0.12 -10.71
N GLU A 204 -24.69 -0.47 -9.51
CA GLU A 204 -24.75 0.44 -8.37
C GLU A 204 -23.45 0.38 -7.56
N PRO A 205 -22.84 1.51 -7.16
CA PRO A 205 -21.70 1.49 -6.25
C PRO A 205 -22.10 1.14 -4.83
N PHE A 206 -21.20 0.52 -4.10
CA PHE A 206 -21.24 0.52 -2.63
C PHE A 206 -20.91 1.91 -2.10
N THR A 207 -21.44 2.25 -0.94
CA THR A 207 -21.18 3.55 -0.30
C THR A 207 -20.72 3.31 1.14
N THR A 208 -19.52 3.83 1.46
CA THR A 208 -18.98 3.76 2.83
C THR A 208 -19.70 4.73 3.75
N PRO A 209 -19.61 4.58 5.09
CA PRO A 209 -20.10 5.57 6.03
C PRO A 209 -19.49 6.97 5.85
N THR A 210 -18.30 7.07 5.25
CA THR A 210 -17.64 8.34 4.92
C THR A 210 -18.13 8.96 3.60
N GLY A 211 -19.07 8.31 2.90
CA GLY A 211 -19.61 8.77 1.63
C GLY A 211 -18.77 8.39 0.40
N ALA A 212 -17.67 7.65 0.56
CA ALA A 212 -16.88 7.17 -0.58
C ALA A 212 -17.65 6.11 -1.37
N ARG A 213 -17.56 6.15 -2.70
CA ARG A 213 -18.26 5.26 -3.62
C ARG A 213 -17.25 4.32 -4.28
N LEU A 214 -17.56 3.00 -4.28
CA LEU A 214 -16.70 1.96 -4.84
C LEU A 214 -17.55 0.95 -5.60
N MET A 215 -17.15 0.57 -6.81
CA MET A 215 -17.84 -0.50 -7.56
C MET A 215 -17.60 -1.89 -6.93
N HIS A 216 -16.43 -2.05 -6.30
CA HIS A 216 -16.02 -3.26 -5.57
C HIS A 216 -14.98 -2.91 -4.50
N PRO A 217 -14.66 -3.78 -3.54
CA PRO A 217 -13.57 -3.54 -2.58
C PRO A 217 -12.23 -3.27 -3.29
N GLY A 218 -11.55 -2.19 -2.88
CA GLY A 218 -10.29 -1.74 -3.47
C GLY A 218 -10.43 -0.89 -4.74
N ASP A 219 -11.65 -0.61 -5.19
CA ASP A 219 -11.88 0.23 -6.37
C ASP A 219 -11.66 1.72 -6.07
N ALA A 220 -10.86 2.38 -6.91
CA ALA A 220 -10.64 3.83 -6.87
C ALA A 220 -11.21 4.56 -8.08
N THR A 221 -11.92 3.88 -8.99
CA THR A 221 -12.38 4.46 -10.28
C THR A 221 -13.40 5.58 -10.11
N LEU A 222 -14.16 5.56 -9.01
CA LEU A 222 -15.14 6.59 -8.67
C LEU A 222 -14.57 7.68 -7.73
N GLY A 223 -13.24 7.77 -7.60
CA GLY A 223 -12.58 8.79 -6.78
C GLY A 223 -12.53 8.45 -5.29
N ALA A 224 -12.72 7.19 -4.89
CA ALA A 224 -12.58 6.77 -3.51
C ALA A 224 -11.14 7.05 -3.00
N PRO A 225 -11.00 7.65 -1.80
CA PRO A 225 -9.69 8.03 -1.26
C PRO A 225 -8.86 6.80 -0.87
N GLY A 226 -7.55 6.99 -0.77
CA GLY A 226 -6.62 5.93 -0.35
C GLY A 226 -6.94 5.37 1.04
N SER A 227 -7.56 6.15 1.93
CA SER A 227 -8.06 5.67 3.23
C SER A 227 -9.10 4.56 3.11
N GLU A 228 -9.82 4.46 2.00
CA GLU A 228 -10.83 3.42 1.75
C GLU A 228 -10.32 2.31 0.82
N THR A 229 -9.29 2.55 0.02
CA THR A 229 -8.83 1.59 -0.99
C THR A 229 -7.52 0.90 -0.62
N ILE A 230 -6.53 1.64 -0.06
CA ILE A 230 -5.21 1.10 0.26
C ILE A 230 -5.30 0.04 1.35
N ASN A 231 -4.63 -1.11 1.14
CA ASN A 231 -4.54 -2.20 2.11
C ASN A 231 -5.91 -2.81 2.48
N CYS A 232 -6.92 -2.67 1.62
CA CYS A 232 -8.21 -3.32 1.78
C CYS A 232 -8.06 -4.85 1.80
N ARG A 233 -8.98 -5.55 2.51
CA ARG A 233 -9.02 -7.02 2.62
C ARG A 233 -10.39 -7.59 2.29
N CYS A 234 -11.34 -6.71 2.00
CA CYS A 234 -12.71 -7.08 1.71
C CYS A 234 -12.81 -7.77 0.35
N VAL A 235 -13.83 -8.56 0.21
CA VAL A 235 -14.09 -9.41 -0.95
C VAL A 235 -15.43 -9.03 -1.56
N LEU A 236 -15.50 -9.01 -2.88
CA LEU A 236 -16.74 -8.92 -3.61
C LEU A 236 -17.34 -10.33 -3.74
N ARG A 237 -18.54 -10.54 -3.18
CA ARG A 237 -19.33 -11.75 -3.40
C ARG A 237 -20.53 -11.44 -4.31
N PHE A 238 -21.11 -12.50 -4.88
CA PHE A 238 -22.32 -12.42 -5.66
C PHE A 238 -23.32 -13.46 -5.17
N ASP A 239 -24.57 -13.02 -5.00
CA ASP A 239 -25.71 -13.90 -4.82
C ASP A 239 -26.46 -13.94 -6.15
N ILE A 240 -26.67 -15.15 -6.68
CA ILE A 240 -27.32 -15.37 -7.99
C ILE A 240 -28.62 -16.14 -7.72
N ASP A 241 -29.74 -15.51 -8.06
CA ASP A 241 -31.05 -16.15 -8.02
C ASP A 241 -31.39 -16.74 -9.41
N PHE A 242 -31.04 -18.00 -9.59
CA PHE A 242 -31.28 -18.71 -10.85
C PHE A 242 -32.76 -18.93 -11.16
N TYR A 243 -33.66 -18.77 -10.20
CA TYR A 243 -35.10 -18.97 -10.38
C TYR A 243 -35.83 -17.67 -10.72
N ARG A 244 -35.17 -16.54 -10.57
CA ARG A 244 -35.75 -15.25 -10.88
C ARG A 244 -36.03 -15.14 -12.39
N GLY A 245 -37.29 -14.86 -12.72
CA GLY A 245 -37.76 -14.78 -14.12
C GLY A 245 -38.20 -16.09 -14.75
N LEU A 246 -38.05 -17.22 -14.07
CA LEU A 246 -38.70 -18.46 -14.45
C LEU A 246 -40.17 -18.37 -14.06
N LYS A 247 -41.06 -18.20 -15.05
CA LYS A 247 -42.51 -18.31 -14.93
C LYS A 247 -42.96 -19.65 -15.50
#